data_33fba80c51b81ce75a28cbfc281b30ac
#
_entry.id   33fba80c51b81ce75a28cbfc281b30ac
#
_cell.length_a   1.000
_cell.length_b   1.000
_cell.length_c   1.000
_cell.angle_alpha   90.00
_cell.angle_beta   90.00
_cell.angle_gamma   90.00
#
_symmetry.space_group_name_H-M   'P 1'
#
loop_
_entity.id
_entity.type
_entity.pdbx_description
1 polymer ?
#
loop_
_entity_poly.entity_id
_entity_poly.type
_entity_poly.pdbx_seq_one_letter_code
_entity_poly.pdbx_strand_id
1 'polypeptide(L)'
;MRLAGCKKPKKRVDAATLSMINEFFARFFAAVLLCVPFPICAEQLELEVITLKYRTARDVLPVVQPFVNQAGGTVTGTQNQLIVRTTRANLAEVKQMLASIDTLPRRLLVSVKQDNGLSAIQRSAELSGNAASGNARIVVPPTNRNSRGLVVERQQSGNSVRAEVQGSVTGGNENSVQQLQVLDGSEAFIRVGQSVPMAQETIIQTPQGPRVVQNTQYQDIASGFYVKPHVSGEQVTLEVSPQREQLAPDGSINTQRIATIVSGRLGEWIELGGVAQSQIQQNSGIAASDLERNTTQNRIQIKVEEIR
;
A
#
# COMPACT_ATOMS: atom_id res chain seq x y z
N MET A 1 17.60 86.13 -91.37
CA MET A 1 17.42 85.49 -92.70
C MET A 1 17.36 83.98 -92.54
N ARG A 2 16.19 83.47 -92.86
CA ARG A 2 15.70 82.07 -92.93
C ARG A 2 16.48 80.93 -92.31
N LEU A 3 15.76 80.35 -91.42
CA LEU A 3 15.86 79.06 -90.80
C LEU A 3 15.57 77.89 -91.76
N ALA A 4 16.24 76.78 -91.57
CA ALA A 4 15.73 75.49 -92.09
C ALA A 4 15.79 74.45 -90.95
N GLY A 5 14.57 73.94 -90.62
CA GLY A 5 14.33 72.95 -89.55
C GLY A 5 14.71 71.54 -89.96
N CYS A 6 15.24 70.78 -89.03
CA CYS A 6 15.49 69.37 -89.23
C CYS A 6 14.52 68.57 -88.33
N LYS A 7 13.63 67.82 -89.00
CA LYS A 7 12.60 66.96 -88.44
C LYS A 7 13.21 65.59 -88.10
N LYS A 8 13.23 65.16 -86.84
CA LYS A 8 13.64 63.81 -86.46
C LYS A 8 12.46 62.83 -86.68
N PRO A 9 12.71 61.63 -87.15
CA PRO A 9 11.66 60.60 -87.27
C PRO A 9 11.42 59.92 -85.88
N LYS A 10 10.13 59.83 -85.58
CA LYS A 10 9.59 59.11 -84.41
C LYS A 10 9.49 57.62 -84.70
N LYS A 11 10.40 56.78 -84.24
CA LYS A 11 10.25 55.31 -84.32
C LYS A 11 9.11 54.86 -83.40
N ARG A 12 8.06 54.32 -83.98
CA ARG A 12 7.04 53.57 -83.28
C ARG A 12 7.66 52.24 -82.86
N VAL A 13 7.73 51.94 -81.58
CA VAL A 13 8.06 50.62 -81.06
C VAL A 13 6.75 49.85 -81.08
N ASP A 14 6.64 48.76 -81.80
CA ASP A 14 5.46 47.95 -81.92
C ASP A 14 5.15 47.24 -80.59
N ALA A 15 3.87 47.28 -80.19
CA ALA A 15 3.35 46.72 -78.94
C ALA A 15 3.60 45.21 -78.77
N ALA A 16 3.88 44.51 -79.85
CA ALA A 16 4.17 43.10 -79.93
C ALA A 16 5.55 42.71 -79.31
N THR A 17 6.54 43.62 -79.48
CA THR A 17 7.91 43.37 -78.84
C THR A 17 7.93 43.60 -77.37
N LEU A 18 7.06 44.44 -76.81
CA LEU A 18 6.99 44.68 -75.40
C LEU A 18 6.32 43.52 -74.62
N SER A 19 5.35 42.83 -75.26
CA SER A 19 4.68 41.69 -74.68
C SER A 19 5.58 40.45 -74.62
N MET A 20 6.40 40.20 -75.64
CA MET A 20 7.35 39.06 -75.62
C MET A 20 8.50 39.22 -74.55
N ILE A 21 8.92 40.46 -74.37
CA ILE A 21 9.96 40.74 -73.36
C ILE A 21 9.39 40.56 -71.96
N ASN A 22 8.15 40.94 -71.69
CA ASN A 22 7.49 40.78 -70.40
C ASN A 22 7.22 39.28 -70.02
N GLU A 23 6.82 38.47 -71.02
CA GLU A 23 6.66 37.02 -70.77
C GLU A 23 8.00 36.30 -70.55
N PHE A 24 9.06 36.73 -71.20
CA PHE A 24 10.39 36.14 -71.01
C PHE A 24 10.96 36.50 -69.67
N PHE A 25 10.79 37.74 -69.20
CA PHE A 25 11.18 38.17 -67.88
C PHE A 25 10.34 37.49 -66.73
N ALA A 26 9.03 37.33 -66.95
CA ALA A 26 8.16 36.63 -65.98
C ALA A 26 8.50 35.17 -65.89
N ARG A 27 8.82 34.47 -66.98
CA ARG A 27 9.26 33.07 -67.01
C ARG A 27 10.66 32.89 -66.43
N PHE A 28 11.57 33.82 -66.64
CA PHE A 28 12.93 33.82 -66.07
C PHE A 28 12.90 34.10 -64.59
N PHE A 29 12.05 35.02 -64.08
CA PHE A 29 11.85 35.33 -62.69
C PHE A 29 11.20 34.17 -61.93
N ALA A 30 10.20 33.49 -62.56
CA ALA A 30 9.58 32.30 -62.00
C ALA A 30 10.54 31.12 -61.93
N ALA A 31 11.44 30.94 -62.88
CA ALA A 31 12.47 29.88 -62.86
C ALA A 31 13.58 30.13 -61.82
N VAL A 32 13.93 31.39 -61.59
CA VAL A 32 14.92 31.78 -60.57
C VAL A 32 14.35 31.65 -59.15
N LEU A 33 13.01 31.90 -58.96
CA LEU A 33 12.34 31.73 -57.67
C LEU A 33 12.20 30.26 -57.26
N LEU A 34 12.21 29.31 -58.23
CA LEU A 34 12.13 27.87 -57.96
C LEU A 34 13.48 27.24 -57.56
N CYS A 35 14.59 27.96 -57.75
CA CYS A 35 15.94 27.50 -57.44
C CYS A 35 16.55 28.06 -56.12
N VAL A 36 15.73 28.70 -55.25
CA VAL A 36 16.20 29.06 -53.93
C VAL A 36 16.35 27.76 -53.12
N PRO A 37 17.53 27.28 -52.82
CA PRO A 37 17.70 26.14 -51.95
C PRO A 37 17.19 26.58 -50.55
N PHE A 38 15.98 26.11 -50.17
CA PHE A 38 15.61 26.17 -48.75
C PHE A 38 16.68 25.40 -47.98
N PRO A 39 17.39 26.04 -47.05
CA PRO A 39 18.29 25.30 -46.18
C PRO A 39 17.41 24.35 -45.36
N ILE A 40 17.36 23.09 -45.78
CA ILE A 40 16.85 22.03 -44.91
C ILE A 40 17.87 22.00 -43.76
N CYS A 41 17.48 22.67 -42.66
CA CYS A 41 18.22 22.58 -41.40
C CYS A 41 18.04 21.14 -40.92
N ALA A 42 18.90 20.23 -41.37
CA ALA A 42 18.96 18.89 -40.85
C ALA A 42 19.41 19.01 -39.41
N GLU A 43 18.47 18.87 -38.46
CA GLU A 43 18.75 18.87 -37.05
C GLU A 43 19.71 17.70 -36.75
N GLN A 44 20.96 18.01 -36.40
CA GLN A 44 21.97 16.99 -36.12
C GLN A 44 21.63 16.31 -34.82
N LEU A 45 21.41 15.00 -34.86
CA LEU A 45 21.26 14.16 -33.68
C LEU A 45 22.63 13.92 -33.04
N GLU A 46 22.76 14.34 -31.79
CA GLU A 46 23.93 14.13 -30.95
C GLU A 46 23.70 12.89 -30.08
N LEU A 47 24.72 12.06 -29.92
CA LEU A 47 24.69 10.90 -29.00
C LEU A 47 25.50 11.25 -27.79
N GLU A 48 24.88 11.14 -26.61
CA GLU A 48 25.54 11.38 -25.33
C GLU A 48 25.20 10.29 -24.32
N VAL A 49 26.20 9.96 -23.47
CA VAL A 49 26.05 9.04 -22.35
C VAL A 49 26.00 9.84 -21.07
N ILE A 50 24.85 9.79 -20.39
CA ILE A 50 24.60 10.51 -19.13
C ILE A 50 24.63 9.50 -18.00
N THR A 51 25.51 9.73 -17.00
CA THR A 51 25.61 8.88 -15.82
C THR A 51 24.69 9.42 -14.71
N LEU A 52 23.80 8.59 -14.23
CA LEU A 52 22.92 8.86 -13.09
C LEU A 52 23.68 8.63 -11.78
N LYS A 53 23.42 9.46 -10.76
CA LYS A 53 24.09 9.40 -9.46
C LYS A 53 23.31 8.60 -8.43
N TYR A 54 21.99 8.75 -8.40
CA TYR A 54 21.14 8.23 -7.33
C TYR A 54 20.04 7.29 -7.81
N ARG A 55 19.64 7.38 -9.07
CA ARG A 55 18.55 6.56 -9.64
C ARG A 55 19.08 5.59 -10.69
N THR A 56 18.32 4.52 -10.92
CA THR A 56 18.65 3.58 -12.00
C THR A 56 18.05 4.07 -13.32
N ALA A 57 18.67 3.65 -14.43
CA ALA A 57 18.14 3.95 -15.75
C ALA A 57 16.70 3.44 -15.94
N ARG A 58 16.36 2.31 -15.30
CA ARG A 58 15.01 1.73 -15.34
C ARG A 58 13.94 2.67 -14.77
N ASP A 59 14.27 3.39 -13.69
CA ASP A 59 13.33 4.29 -13.02
C ASP A 59 13.11 5.59 -13.80
N VAL A 60 14.15 6.04 -14.49
CA VAL A 60 14.16 7.33 -15.19
C VAL A 60 13.68 7.20 -16.66
N LEU A 61 13.93 6.05 -17.28
CA LEU A 61 13.64 5.80 -18.68
C LEU A 61 12.16 6.07 -19.08
N PRO A 62 11.15 5.63 -18.32
CA PRO A 62 9.74 5.89 -18.64
C PRO A 62 9.38 7.37 -18.65
N VAL A 63 10.09 8.19 -17.87
CA VAL A 63 9.86 9.63 -17.78
C VAL A 63 10.54 10.38 -18.93
N VAL A 64 11.76 9.98 -19.29
CA VAL A 64 12.58 10.66 -20.31
C VAL A 64 12.22 10.24 -21.74
N GLN A 65 11.82 9.00 -21.93
CA GLN A 65 11.52 8.41 -23.24
C GLN A 65 10.49 9.20 -24.07
N PRO A 66 9.35 9.67 -23.52
CA PRO A 66 8.38 10.46 -24.29
C PRO A 66 8.98 11.76 -24.84
N PHE A 67 9.80 12.46 -24.05
CA PHE A 67 10.42 13.73 -24.45
C PHE A 67 11.46 13.55 -25.56
N VAL A 68 12.28 12.50 -25.45
CA VAL A 68 13.28 12.19 -26.47
C VAL A 68 12.62 11.73 -27.77
N ASN A 69 11.57 10.90 -27.70
CA ASN A 69 10.86 10.40 -28.87
C ASN A 69 10.13 11.51 -29.64
N GLN A 70 9.55 12.50 -28.95
CA GLN A 70 8.89 13.64 -29.57
C GLN A 70 9.86 14.47 -30.44
N ALA A 71 11.12 14.54 -30.06
CA ALA A 71 12.17 15.21 -30.81
C ALA A 71 12.85 14.29 -31.86
N GLY A 72 12.24 13.14 -32.21
CA GLY A 72 12.79 12.18 -33.16
C GLY A 72 14.05 11.46 -32.70
N GLY A 73 14.35 11.53 -31.38
CA GLY A 73 15.50 10.88 -30.77
C GLY A 73 15.20 9.45 -30.27
N THR A 74 16.22 8.82 -29.70
CA THR A 74 16.11 7.52 -29.03
C THR A 74 16.86 7.57 -27.70
N VAL A 75 16.33 6.88 -26.67
CA VAL A 75 16.96 6.73 -25.39
C VAL A 75 16.97 5.27 -25.00
N THR A 76 18.12 4.80 -24.50
CA THR A 76 18.28 3.48 -23.91
C THR A 76 19.05 3.63 -22.59
N GLY A 77 18.87 2.67 -21.69
CA GLY A 77 19.52 2.75 -20.38
C GLY A 77 20.03 1.40 -19.92
N THR A 78 21.15 1.41 -19.21
CA THR A 78 21.76 0.23 -18.58
C THR A 78 22.29 0.63 -17.21
N GLN A 79 21.81 -0.06 -16.17
CA GLN A 79 22.18 0.22 -14.78
C GLN A 79 21.99 1.69 -14.39
N ASN A 80 23.08 2.46 -14.31
CA ASN A 80 23.09 3.88 -13.95
C ASN A 80 23.47 4.81 -15.13
N GLN A 81 23.43 4.33 -16.38
CA GLN A 81 23.78 5.10 -17.56
C GLN A 81 22.60 5.19 -18.52
N LEU A 82 22.33 6.39 -19.01
CA LEU A 82 21.40 6.67 -20.09
C LEU A 82 22.17 7.04 -21.35
N ILE A 83 21.90 6.34 -22.42
CA ILE A 83 22.42 6.64 -23.75
C ILE A 83 21.32 7.36 -24.51
N VAL A 84 21.50 8.66 -24.70
CA VAL A 84 20.51 9.53 -25.35
C VAL A 84 21.05 9.96 -26.71
N ARG A 85 20.24 9.77 -27.74
CA ARG A 85 20.50 10.28 -29.08
C ARG A 85 19.36 11.20 -29.49
N THR A 86 19.62 12.51 -29.51
CA THR A 86 18.59 13.52 -29.79
C THR A 86 19.24 14.81 -30.29
N THR A 87 18.44 15.83 -30.59
CA THR A 87 18.92 17.15 -30.95
C THR A 87 19.59 17.85 -29.79
N ARG A 88 20.52 18.76 -30.06
CA ARG A 88 21.28 19.50 -29.02
C ARG A 88 20.37 20.30 -28.09
N ALA A 89 19.29 20.89 -28.63
CA ALA A 89 18.31 21.63 -27.82
C ALA A 89 17.60 20.70 -26.84
N ASN A 90 17.05 19.58 -27.32
CA ASN A 90 16.35 18.60 -26.49
C ASN A 90 17.29 17.93 -25.48
N LEU A 91 18.56 17.73 -25.82
CA LEU A 91 19.55 17.18 -24.89
C LEU A 91 19.77 18.09 -23.67
N ALA A 92 19.77 19.40 -23.85
CA ALA A 92 19.86 20.37 -22.77
C ALA A 92 18.64 20.31 -21.85
N GLU A 93 17.42 20.18 -22.41
CA GLU A 93 16.19 20.02 -21.65
C GLU A 93 16.18 18.70 -20.86
N VAL A 94 16.58 17.60 -21.49
CA VAL A 94 16.71 16.30 -20.83
C VAL A 94 17.71 16.36 -19.66
N LYS A 95 18.86 17.03 -19.81
CA LYS A 95 19.82 17.23 -18.71
C LYS A 95 19.22 18.03 -17.57
N GLN A 96 18.49 19.09 -17.87
CA GLN A 96 17.83 19.90 -16.85
C GLN A 96 16.75 19.10 -16.10
N MET A 97 15.96 18.31 -16.81
CA MET A 97 14.97 17.40 -16.22
C MET A 97 15.63 16.34 -15.35
N LEU A 98 16.70 15.70 -15.84
CA LEU A 98 17.47 14.72 -15.08
C LEU A 98 18.05 15.30 -13.80
N ALA A 99 18.55 16.52 -13.81
CA ALA A 99 19.07 17.20 -12.62
C ALA A 99 18.00 17.39 -11.52
N SER A 100 16.73 17.50 -11.89
CA SER A 100 15.61 17.58 -10.94
C SER A 100 15.11 16.22 -10.43
N ILE A 101 15.28 15.16 -11.22
CA ILE A 101 14.80 13.81 -10.90
C ILE A 101 15.86 12.97 -10.19
N ASP A 102 17.12 13.11 -10.59
CA ASP A 102 18.27 12.35 -10.04
C ASP A 102 18.75 12.93 -8.72
N THR A 103 17.83 12.97 -7.74
CA THR A 103 18.10 13.42 -6.37
C THR A 103 18.22 12.25 -5.42
N LEU A 104 18.92 12.45 -4.30
CA LEU A 104 19.09 11.43 -3.28
C LEU A 104 17.71 11.02 -2.72
N PRO A 105 17.32 9.75 -2.81
CA PRO A 105 16.05 9.29 -2.25
C PRO A 105 16.06 9.43 -0.72
N ARG A 106 14.93 9.87 -0.15
CA ARG A 106 14.77 9.97 1.30
C ARG A 106 14.80 8.59 1.94
N ARG A 107 15.47 8.47 3.07
CA ARG A 107 15.48 7.25 3.87
C ARG A 107 14.38 7.35 4.92
N LEU A 108 13.50 6.38 4.95
CA LEU A 108 12.32 6.37 5.80
C LEU A 108 12.37 5.19 6.77
N LEU A 109 12.02 5.44 8.03
CA LEU A 109 11.73 4.40 9.02
C LEU A 109 10.22 4.25 9.12
N VAL A 110 9.73 3.10 8.73
CA VAL A 110 8.32 2.75 8.85
C VAL A 110 8.13 1.88 10.08
N SER A 111 7.25 2.32 10.99
CA SER A 111 6.89 1.61 12.22
C SER A 111 5.42 1.20 12.14
N VAL A 112 5.14 -0.08 12.25
CA VAL A 112 3.78 -0.64 12.32
C VAL A 112 3.53 -1.12 13.74
N LYS A 113 2.49 -0.59 14.36
CA LYS A 113 2.03 -0.95 15.70
C LYS A 113 0.70 -1.69 15.60
N GLN A 114 0.63 -2.85 16.20
CA GLN A 114 -0.56 -3.67 16.28
C GLN A 114 -0.92 -3.84 17.75
N ASP A 115 -2.03 -3.25 18.16
CA ASP A 115 -2.56 -3.31 19.52
C ASP A 115 -3.73 -4.29 19.56
N ASN A 116 -3.62 -5.34 20.36
CA ASN A 116 -4.69 -6.29 20.64
C ASN A 116 -5.07 -6.18 22.10
N GLY A 117 -6.27 -5.69 22.38
CA GLY A 117 -6.87 -5.65 23.71
C GLY A 117 -7.92 -6.75 23.83
N LEU A 118 -7.77 -7.57 24.87
CA LEU A 118 -8.78 -8.54 25.29
C LEU A 118 -9.28 -8.12 26.67
N SER A 119 -10.60 -8.03 26.84
CA SER A 119 -11.25 -7.82 28.13
C SER A 119 -12.37 -8.81 28.28
N ALA A 120 -12.28 -9.68 29.26
CA ALA A 120 -13.32 -10.63 29.63
C ALA A 120 -13.85 -10.27 31.01
N ILE A 121 -15.16 -10.03 31.10
CA ILE A 121 -15.87 -9.79 32.34
C ILE A 121 -16.83 -10.93 32.53
N GLN A 122 -16.64 -11.68 33.59
CA GLN A 122 -17.52 -12.78 33.99
C GLN A 122 -18.18 -12.44 35.32
N ARG A 123 -19.49 -12.54 35.40
CA ARG A 123 -20.26 -12.38 36.62
C ARG A 123 -21.24 -13.54 36.73
N SER A 124 -21.22 -14.20 37.88
CA SER A 124 -22.18 -15.26 38.20
C SER A 124 -22.85 -14.99 39.52
N ALA A 125 -24.12 -15.32 39.58
CA ALA A 125 -24.90 -15.32 40.83
C ALA A 125 -25.65 -16.63 40.94
N GLU A 126 -25.53 -17.30 42.04
CA GLU A 126 -26.16 -18.58 42.29
C GLU A 126 -26.88 -18.56 43.64
N LEU A 127 -28.07 -19.11 43.64
CA LEU A 127 -28.86 -19.37 44.84
C LEU A 127 -29.06 -20.87 45.02
N SER A 128 -28.56 -21.42 46.09
CA SER A 128 -28.71 -22.82 46.44
C SER A 128 -29.28 -22.98 47.84
N GLY A 129 -29.90 -24.08 48.14
CA GLY A 129 -30.42 -24.31 49.46
C GLY A 129 -31.44 -25.45 49.55
N ASN A 130 -31.89 -25.72 50.75
CA ASN A 130 -32.95 -26.64 51.02
C ASN A 130 -34.01 -26.03 51.96
N ALA A 131 -35.28 -26.27 51.65
CA ALA A 131 -36.39 -25.88 52.47
C ALA A 131 -37.30 -27.12 52.69
N ALA A 132 -37.66 -27.35 53.92
CA ALA A 132 -38.59 -28.41 54.27
C ALA A 132 -39.73 -27.84 55.14
N SER A 133 -40.97 -28.24 54.81
CA SER A 133 -42.18 -27.91 55.57
C SER A 133 -43.11 -29.11 55.57
N GLY A 134 -43.32 -29.71 56.77
CA GLY A 134 -44.10 -30.97 56.86
C GLY A 134 -43.41 -32.12 56.13
N ASN A 135 -44.13 -32.76 55.21
CA ASN A 135 -43.65 -33.88 54.39
C ASN A 135 -43.03 -33.46 53.06
N ALA A 136 -42.97 -32.15 52.73
CA ALA A 136 -42.40 -31.63 51.49
C ALA A 136 -41.00 -31.10 51.74
N ARG A 137 -40.05 -31.47 50.84
CA ARG A 137 -38.67 -30.94 50.81
C ARG A 137 -38.27 -30.49 49.41
N ILE A 138 -37.86 -29.27 49.31
CA ILE A 138 -37.30 -28.70 48.08
C ILE A 138 -35.80 -28.54 48.27
N VAL A 139 -34.99 -29.04 47.33
CA VAL A 139 -33.52 -28.92 47.36
C VAL A 139 -33.08 -28.34 46.02
N VAL A 140 -32.37 -27.23 46.07
CA VAL A 140 -31.64 -26.64 44.95
C VAL A 140 -30.18 -26.87 45.20
N PRO A 141 -29.54 -27.84 44.51
CA PRO A 141 -28.12 -28.14 44.75
C PRO A 141 -27.22 -27.04 44.19
N PRO A 142 -26.06 -26.77 44.80
CA PRO A 142 -25.09 -25.85 44.26
C PRO A 142 -24.44 -26.42 43.01
N THR A 143 -24.34 -25.60 41.98
CA THR A 143 -23.75 -25.97 40.65
C THR A 143 -22.23 -25.97 40.70
N ASN A 144 -21.66 -25.14 41.59
CA ASN A 144 -20.17 -25.02 41.71
C ASN A 144 -19.75 -25.04 43.22
N ARG A 145 -18.90 -25.98 43.57
CA ARG A 145 -18.39 -26.14 44.95
C ARG A 145 -17.08 -25.41 45.24
N ASN A 146 -16.41 -24.85 44.22
CA ASN A 146 -15.07 -24.27 44.33
C ASN A 146 -15.05 -22.76 44.09
N SER A 147 -16.08 -22.07 44.45
CA SER A 147 -16.22 -20.66 44.18
C SER A 147 -15.38 -19.76 45.07
N ARG A 148 -14.83 -18.69 44.50
CA ARG A 148 -14.07 -17.62 45.15
C ARG A 148 -14.83 -16.31 45.24
N GLY A 149 -16.17 -16.38 45.33
CA GLY A 149 -17.03 -15.22 45.41
C GLY A 149 -17.49 -14.85 46.81
N LEU A 150 -18.36 -13.85 46.92
CA LEU A 150 -19.04 -13.52 48.16
C LEU A 150 -20.13 -14.57 48.40
N VAL A 151 -20.05 -15.25 49.51
CA VAL A 151 -21.00 -16.29 49.93
C VAL A 151 -21.75 -15.80 51.15
N VAL A 152 -23.08 -15.82 51.09
CA VAL A 152 -23.97 -15.58 52.22
C VAL A 152 -24.77 -16.83 52.47
N GLU A 153 -24.54 -17.43 53.63
CA GLU A 153 -25.28 -18.65 54.04
C GLU A 153 -26.07 -18.39 55.32
N ARG A 154 -27.32 -18.80 55.32
CA ARG A 154 -28.17 -18.79 56.49
C ARG A 154 -28.80 -20.17 56.70
N GLN A 155 -28.60 -20.70 57.85
CA GLN A 155 -29.20 -21.98 58.26
C GLN A 155 -30.11 -21.76 59.48
N GLN A 156 -31.34 -22.25 59.37
CA GLN A 156 -32.31 -22.16 60.45
C GLN A 156 -33.23 -23.41 60.46
N SER A 157 -33.31 -24.10 61.56
CA SER A 157 -34.23 -25.23 61.79
C SER A 157 -34.21 -26.30 60.70
N GLY A 158 -33.03 -26.71 60.24
CA GLY A 158 -32.88 -27.72 59.18
C GLY A 158 -33.02 -27.20 57.76
N ASN A 159 -33.36 -25.93 57.58
CA ASN A 159 -33.43 -25.24 56.28
C ASN A 159 -32.16 -24.42 56.06
N SER A 160 -31.64 -24.43 54.84
CA SER A 160 -30.47 -23.65 54.47
C SER A 160 -30.69 -22.89 53.18
N VAL A 161 -30.21 -21.65 53.13
CA VAL A 161 -30.20 -20.82 51.91
C VAL A 161 -28.77 -20.29 51.77
N ARG A 162 -28.15 -20.49 50.63
CA ARG A 162 -26.86 -20.01 50.27
C ARG A 162 -26.97 -19.18 49.00
N ALA A 163 -26.56 -17.94 49.07
CA ALA A 163 -26.42 -17.06 47.91
C ALA A 163 -24.96 -16.81 47.66
N GLU A 164 -24.55 -16.95 46.44
CA GLU A 164 -23.17 -16.76 46.01
C GLU A 164 -23.10 -15.81 44.84
N VAL A 165 -22.20 -14.84 44.90
CA VAL A 165 -21.93 -13.89 43.79
C VAL A 165 -20.45 -13.90 43.50
N GLN A 166 -20.09 -14.21 42.28
CA GLN A 166 -18.73 -14.23 41.81
C GLN A 166 -18.58 -13.24 40.66
N GLY A 167 -17.44 -12.50 40.64
CA GLY A 167 -17.08 -11.65 39.50
C GLY A 167 -15.60 -11.79 39.21
N SER A 168 -15.24 -11.97 37.99
CA SER A 168 -13.87 -11.92 37.50
C SER A 168 -13.73 -10.94 36.36
N VAL A 169 -12.64 -10.21 36.30
CA VAL A 169 -12.24 -9.37 35.19
C VAL A 169 -10.86 -9.83 34.78
N THR A 170 -10.76 -10.30 33.55
CA THR A 170 -9.49 -10.69 32.95
C THR A 170 -9.24 -9.77 31.78
N GLY A 171 -8.09 -9.13 31.73
CA GLY A 171 -7.68 -8.27 30.63
C GLY A 171 -6.25 -8.58 30.22
N GLY A 172 -5.98 -8.53 28.95
CA GLY A 172 -4.65 -8.66 28.38
C GLY A 172 -4.49 -7.66 27.23
N ASN A 173 -3.36 -6.96 27.21
CA ASN A 173 -2.98 -6.14 26.08
C ASN A 173 -1.69 -6.73 25.51
N GLU A 174 -1.74 -7.05 24.22
CA GLU A 174 -0.58 -7.48 23.49
C GLU A 174 -0.25 -6.44 22.43
N ASN A 175 0.90 -5.81 22.57
CA ASN A 175 1.37 -4.78 21.66
C ASN A 175 2.57 -5.33 20.89
N SER A 176 2.51 -5.27 19.58
CA SER A 176 3.62 -5.61 18.69
C SER A 176 3.99 -4.38 17.87
N VAL A 177 5.27 -4.04 17.88
CA VAL A 177 5.83 -2.97 17.05
C VAL A 177 6.89 -3.57 16.15
N GLN A 178 6.73 -3.39 14.86
CA GLN A 178 7.68 -3.80 13.84
C GLN A 178 8.19 -2.57 13.11
N GLN A 179 9.50 -2.54 12.82
CA GLN A 179 10.14 -1.41 12.17
C GLN A 179 10.95 -1.88 10.96
N LEU A 180 10.90 -1.10 9.89
CA LEU A 180 11.59 -1.38 8.65
C LEU A 180 12.09 -0.08 8.02
N GLN A 181 13.34 -0.09 7.56
CA GLN A 181 13.89 1.02 6.79
C GLN A 181 13.63 0.80 5.30
N VAL A 182 13.21 1.86 4.61
CA VAL A 182 12.88 1.82 3.20
C VAL A 182 13.24 3.15 2.54
N LEU A 183 13.57 3.14 1.26
CA LEU A 183 13.74 4.36 0.47
C LEU A 183 12.39 4.83 -0.08
N ASP A 184 12.23 6.15 -0.19
CA ASP A 184 11.06 6.77 -0.81
C ASP A 184 10.81 6.19 -2.22
N GLY A 185 9.58 5.77 -2.48
CA GLY A 185 9.16 5.14 -3.74
C GLY A 185 9.56 3.67 -3.90
N SER A 186 10.34 3.09 -2.98
CA SER A 186 10.75 1.68 -3.04
C SER A 186 9.83 0.78 -2.23
N GLU A 187 9.79 -0.49 -2.60
CA GLU A 187 9.02 -1.51 -1.88
C GLU A 187 9.90 -2.19 -0.83
N ALA A 188 9.33 -2.44 0.33
CA ALA A 188 9.99 -3.17 1.39
C ALA A 188 9.03 -4.13 2.08
N PHE A 189 9.59 -5.23 2.58
CA PHE A 189 8.84 -6.29 3.22
C PHE A 189 9.61 -6.85 4.40
N ILE A 190 8.95 -7.04 5.53
CA ILE A 190 9.47 -7.76 6.69
C ILE A 190 8.51 -8.88 7.07
N ARG A 191 9.06 -10.06 7.36
CA ARG A 191 8.30 -11.22 7.83
C ARG A 191 9.10 -11.91 8.91
N VAL A 192 8.47 -12.12 10.07
CA VAL A 192 9.06 -12.81 11.22
C VAL A 192 8.07 -13.87 11.70
N GLY A 193 8.54 -15.08 11.90
CA GLY A 193 7.66 -16.19 12.28
C GLY A 193 8.40 -17.42 12.70
N GLN A 194 7.63 -18.48 12.91
CA GLN A 194 8.13 -19.81 13.26
C GLN A 194 7.37 -20.88 12.47
N SER A 195 8.03 -21.99 12.20
CA SER A 195 7.44 -23.17 11.59
C SER A 195 7.01 -24.13 12.70
N VAL A 196 5.72 -24.48 12.71
CA VAL A 196 5.14 -25.34 13.76
C VAL A 196 4.79 -26.70 13.17
N PRO A 197 5.24 -27.82 13.77
CA PRO A 197 4.85 -29.13 13.30
C PRO A 197 3.38 -29.43 13.66
N MET A 198 2.59 -29.76 12.65
CA MET A 198 1.19 -30.18 12.81
C MET A 198 1.06 -31.67 12.48
N ALA A 199 0.57 -32.44 13.43
CA ALA A 199 0.30 -33.86 13.20
C ALA A 199 -0.97 -34.00 12.35
N GLN A 200 -0.85 -34.67 11.24
CA GLN A 200 -1.95 -35.01 10.35
C GLN A 200 -2.16 -36.51 10.35
N GLU A 201 -3.36 -36.96 10.70
CA GLU A 201 -3.75 -38.38 10.65
C GLU A 201 -4.56 -38.63 9.38
N THR A 202 -4.13 -39.59 8.62
CA THR A 202 -4.82 -40.05 7.41
C THR A 202 -5.19 -41.50 7.56
N ILE A 203 -6.47 -41.85 7.40
CA ILE A 203 -6.94 -43.20 7.42
C ILE A 203 -6.88 -43.77 5.98
N ILE A 204 -6.04 -44.77 5.76
CA ILE A 204 -5.91 -45.45 4.48
C ILE A 204 -6.65 -46.78 4.58
N GLN A 205 -7.57 -47.04 3.67
CA GLN A 205 -8.22 -48.35 3.52
C GLN A 205 -7.26 -49.31 2.82
N THR A 206 -6.89 -50.39 3.52
CA THR A 206 -6.06 -51.44 2.94
C THR A 206 -6.88 -52.76 2.85
N PRO A 207 -6.49 -53.74 2.04
CA PRO A 207 -7.15 -55.05 1.97
C PRO A 207 -7.22 -55.77 3.32
N GLN A 208 -6.37 -55.39 4.29
CA GLN A 208 -6.32 -55.93 5.65
C GLN A 208 -7.08 -55.11 6.67
N GLY A 209 -7.78 -54.03 6.25
CA GLY A 209 -8.55 -53.13 7.09
C GLY A 209 -8.01 -51.69 7.11
N PRO A 210 -8.69 -50.76 7.81
CA PRO A 210 -8.25 -49.37 7.91
C PRO A 210 -6.93 -49.28 8.68
N ARG A 211 -5.99 -48.50 8.13
CA ARG A 211 -4.70 -48.20 8.75
C ARG A 211 -4.57 -46.69 8.94
N VAL A 212 -4.23 -46.26 10.15
CA VAL A 212 -3.92 -44.88 10.47
C VAL A 212 -2.44 -44.60 10.12
N VAL A 213 -2.23 -43.64 9.23
CA VAL A 213 -0.89 -43.12 8.93
C VAL A 213 -0.78 -41.73 9.49
N GLN A 214 0.19 -41.53 10.38
CA GLN A 214 0.51 -40.21 10.94
C GLN A 214 1.60 -39.57 10.10
N ASN A 215 1.33 -38.35 9.65
CA ASN A 215 2.30 -37.52 8.92
C ASN A 215 2.47 -36.19 9.68
N THR A 216 3.66 -35.65 9.68
CA THR A 216 3.93 -34.32 10.27
C THR A 216 4.08 -33.32 9.15
N GLN A 217 3.18 -32.36 9.09
CA GLN A 217 3.26 -31.21 8.18
C GLN A 217 3.72 -29.98 8.96
N TYR A 218 4.69 -29.26 8.43
CA TYR A 218 5.13 -28.01 9.01
C TYR A 218 4.29 -26.87 8.44
N GLN A 219 3.70 -26.05 9.34
CA GLN A 219 2.94 -24.87 9.00
C GLN A 219 3.72 -23.64 9.45
N ASP A 220 3.97 -22.73 8.52
CA ASP A 220 4.61 -21.45 8.84
C ASP A 220 3.58 -20.47 9.39
N ILE A 221 3.86 -19.95 10.57
CA ILE A 221 3.08 -18.92 11.25
C ILE A 221 3.94 -17.68 11.34
N ALA A 222 3.55 -16.62 10.63
CA ALA A 222 4.38 -15.44 10.51
C ALA A 222 3.59 -14.14 10.57
N SER A 223 4.21 -13.13 11.12
CA SER A 223 3.72 -11.77 11.16
C SER A 223 4.69 -10.85 10.44
N GLY A 224 4.16 -9.83 9.78
CA GLY A 224 5.00 -8.88 9.06
C GLY A 224 4.16 -7.86 8.32
N PHE A 225 4.80 -7.07 7.50
CA PHE A 225 4.12 -6.13 6.62
C PHE A 225 4.92 -5.85 5.35
N TYR A 226 4.19 -5.56 4.30
CA TYR A 226 4.66 -4.95 3.08
C TYR A 226 4.36 -3.47 3.12
N VAL A 227 5.25 -2.63 2.59
CA VAL A 227 5.05 -1.20 2.50
C VAL A 227 5.74 -0.60 1.28
N LYS A 228 5.06 0.37 0.66
CA LYS A 228 5.59 1.22 -0.40
C LYS A 228 5.24 2.67 -0.06
N PRO A 229 6.16 3.41 0.55
CA PRO A 229 5.96 4.82 0.88
C PRO A 229 6.22 5.72 -0.33
N HIS A 230 5.47 6.79 -0.43
CA HIS A 230 5.71 7.88 -1.35
C HIS A 230 5.56 9.21 -0.61
N VAL A 231 6.65 10.00 -0.55
CA VAL A 231 6.69 11.25 0.22
C VAL A 231 6.59 12.44 -0.72
N SER A 232 5.68 13.36 -0.41
CA SER A 232 5.50 14.64 -1.09
C SER A 232 5.50 15.78 -0.07
N GLY A 233 6.63 16.48 0.06
CA GLY A 233 6.81 17.48 1.11
C GLY A 233 6.80 16.87 2.51
N GLU A 234 5.82 17.24 3.33
CA GLU A 234 5.57 16.69 4.67
C GLU A 234 4.51 15.57 4.70
N GLN A 235 3.86 15.32 3.56
CA GLN A 235 2.86 14.27 3.45
C GLN A 235 3.49 12.98 2.93
N VAL A 236 3.02 11.87 3.46
CA VAL A 236 3.39 10.53 2.99
C VAL A 236 2.12 9.78 2.58
N THR A 237 2.17 9.16 1.43
CA THR A 237 1.17 8.18 0.97
C THR A 237 1.79 6.80 1.04
N LEU A 238 1.09 5.87 1.64
CA LEU A 238 1.56 4.52 1.93
C LEU A 238 0.62 3.49 1.31
N GLU A 239 1.15 2.65 0.46
CA GLU A 239 0.54 1.37 0.18
C GLU A 239 1.09 0.37 1.20
N VAL A 240 0.20 -0.20 2.02
CA VAL A 240 0.62 -1.04 3.15
C VAL A 240 -0.26 -2.26 3.31
N SER A 241 0.36 -3.39 3.61
CA SER A 241 -0.33 -4.66 3.82
C SER A 241 0.26 -5.38 5.04
N PRO A 242 -0.16 -5.00 6.27
CA PRO A 242 0.19 -5.72 7.48
C PRO A 242 -0.54 -7.07 7.55
N GLN A 243 0.19 -8.07 8.02
CA GLN A 243 -0.30 -9.41 8.27
C GLN A 243 0.18 -9.90 9.63
N ARG A 244 -0.71 -10.52 10.39
CA ARG A 244 -0.39 -11.18 11.64
C ARG A 244 -1.01 -12.56 11.68
N GLU A 245 -0.23 -13.54 12.06
CA GLU A 245 -0.66 -14.89 12.33
C GLU A 245 -0.21 -15.29 13.74
N GLN A 246 -1.08 -15.90 14.49
CA GLN A 246 -0.82 -16.32 15.86
C GLN A 246 -1.42 -17.69 16.11
N LEU A 247 -0.62 -18.59 16.69
CA LEU A 247 -1.10 -19.89 17.15
C LEU A 247 -1.87 -19.71 18.46
N ALA A 248 -3.12 -20.13 18.47
CA ALA A 248 -3.92 -20.18 19.68
C ALA A 248 -3.62 -21.47 20.49
N PRO A 249 -3.92 -21.49 21.80
CA PRO A 249 -3.69 -22.67 22.64
C PRO A 249 -4.44 -23.94 22.21
N ASP A 250 -5.55 -23.77 21.49
CA ASP A 250 -6.36 -24.85 20.91
C ASP A 250 -5.79 -25.41 19.60
N GLY A 251 -4.66 -24.87 19.12
CA GLY A 251 -4.02 -25.26 17.86
C GLY A 251 -4.58 -24.56 16.63
N SER A 252 -5.58 -23.68 16.78
CA SER A 252 -6.06 -22.85 15.66
C SER A 252 -5.10 -21.70 15.34
N ILE A 253 -5.12 -21.23 14.11
CA ILE A 253 -4.30 -20.09 13.67
C ILE A 253 -5.20 -18.88 13.46
N ASN A 254 -5.02 -17.88 14.33
CA ASN A 254 -5.69 -16.59 14.18
C ASN A 254 -4.92 -15.75 13.16
N THR A 255 -5.61 -15.35 12.09
CA THR A 255 -5.02 -14.55 11.01
C THR A 255 -5.71 -13.20 10.92
N GLN A 256 -4.90 -12.14 10.88
CA GLN A 256 -5.33 -10.78 10.58
C GLN A 256 -4.56 -10.28 9.37
N ARG A 257 -5.26 -9.73 8.38
CA ARG A 257 -4.67 -9.16 7.17
C ARG A 257 -5.44 -7.91 6.75
N ILE A 258 -4.71 -6.85 6.48
CA ILE A 258 -5.24 -5.60 5.92
C ILE A 258 -4.41 -5.29 4.67
N ALA A 259 -5.06 -4.73 3.66
CA ALA A 259 -4.39 -4.15 2.51
C ALA A 259 -5.10 -2.82 2.22
N THR A 260 -4.35 -1.71 2.28
CA THR A 260 -4.93 -0.38 2.16
C THR A 260 -3.91 0.63 1.65
N ILE A 261 -4.42 1.74 1.14
CA ILE A 261 -3.62 2.91 0.80
C ILE A 261 -4.09 4.03 1.72
N VAL A 262 -3.16 4.60 2.47
CA VAL A 262 -3.44 5.70 3.40
C VAL A 262 -2.46 6.84 3.17
N SER A 263 -2.89 8.05 3.56
CA SER A 263 -2.00 9.21 3.56
C SER A 263 -2.08 9.93 4.90
N GLY A 264 -0.97 10.55 5.29
CA GLY A 264 -0.87 11.30 6.53
C GLY A 264 0.39 12.16 6.55
N ARG A 265 0.73 12.70 7.72
CA ARG A 265 1.95 13.49 7.90
C ARG A 265 3.11 12.63 8.39
N LEU A 266 4.32 12.99 7.97
CA LEU A 266 5.54 12.40 8.51
C LEU A 266 5.61 12.63 10.02
N GLY A 267 6.01 11.59 10.78
CA GLY A 267 6.14 11.62 12.23
C GLY A 267 4.84 11.39 13.02
N GLU A 268 3.67 11.35 12.36
CA GLU A 268 2.38 11.10 13.00
C GLU A 268 1.95 9.63 12.87
N TRP A 269 1.20 9.13 13.87
CA TRP A 269 0.56 7.83 13.79
C TRP A 269 -0.70 7.91 12.94
N ILE A 270 -0.77 7.11 11.90
CA ILE A 270 -1.90 6.98 10.98
C ILE A 270 -2.62 5.67 11.32
N GLU A 271 -3.91 5.72 11.57
CA GLU A 271 -4.71 4.53 11.80
C GLU A 271 -5.06 3.85 10.47
N LEU A 272 -4.70 2.58 10.33
CA LEU A 272 -5.00 1.78 9.14
C LEU A 272 -6.37 1.13 9.23
N GLY A 273 -6.82 0.86 10.45
CA GLY A 273 -8.07 0.22 10.73
C GLY A 273 -8.04 -0.59 12.02
N GLY A 274 -9.18 -1.12 12.37
CA GLY A 274 -9.31 -1.94 13.56
C GLY A 274 -10.62 -2.69 13.56
N VAL A 275 -10.73 -3.70 14.41
CA VAL A 275 -11.95 -4.46 14.66
C VAL A 275 -12.23 -4.40 16.15
N ALA A 276 -13.44 -3.95 16.49
CA ALA A 276 -13.96 -4.05 17.85
C ALA A 276 -15.11 -5.06 17.85
N GLN A 277 -14.96 -6.12 18.61
CA GLN A 277 -15.99 -7.14 18.76
C GLN A 277 -16.37 -7.25 20.23
N SER A 278 -17.66 -7.20 20.51
CA SER A 278 -18.20 -7.42 21.84
C SER A 278 -19.22 -8.56 21.78
N GLN A 279 -18.98 -9.59 22.55
CA GLN A 279 -19.87 -10.73 22.70
C GLN A 279 -20.39 -10.73 24.14
N ILE A 280 -21.70 -10.75 24.28
CA ILE A 280 -22.37 -10.86 25.56
C ILE A 280 -23.16 -12.17 25.56
N GLN A 281 -22.86 -13.04 26.50
CA GLN A 281 -23.58 -14.26 26.74
C GLN A 281 -24.21 -14.16 28.12
N GLN A 282 -25.53 -14.25 28.16
CA GLN A 282 -26.28 -14.26 29.40
C GLN A 282 -27.08 -15.53 29.48
N ASN A 283 -26.88 -16.27 30.54
CA ASN A 283 -27.67 -17.46 30.85
C ASN A 283 -28.37 -17.22 32.21
N SER A 284 -29.67 -17.33 32.24
CA SER A 284 -30.47 -17.14 33.45
C SER A 284 -31.41 -18.31 33.66
N GLY A 285 -31.23 -18.96 34.80
CA GLY A 285 -32.12 -20.03 35.31
C GLY A 285 -32.89 -19.58 36.55
N ILE A 286 -33.70 -20.46 37.11
CA ILE A 286 -34.52 -20.15 38.29
C ILE A 286 -33.64 -19.86 39.54
N ALA A 287 -32.42 -20.44 39.60
CA ALA A 287 -31.53 -20.35 40.76
C ALA A 287 -30.11 -19.91 40.44
N ALA A 288 -29.79 -19.66 39.15
CA ALA A 288 -28.47 -19.24 38.72
C ALA A 288 -28.55 -18.25 37.54
N SER A 289 -27.69 -17.27 37.54
CA SER A 289 -27.53 -16.30 36.46
C SER A 289 -26.05 -16.08 36.18
N ASP A 290 -25.66 -16.27 34.95
CA ASP A 290 -24.30 -16.02 34.47
C ASP A 290 -24.34 -14.94 33.38
N LEU A 291 -23.45 -13.97 33.49
CA LEU A 291 -23.16 -12.95 32.51
C LEU A 291 -21.69 -12.99 32.13
N GLU A 292 -21.43 -13.28 30.89
CA GLU A 292 -20.09 -13.21 30.31
C GLU A 292 -20.06 -12.14 29.22
N ARG A 293 -19.13 -11.21 29.32
CA ARG A 293 -18.86 -10.20 28.31
C ARG A 293 -17.42 -10.31 27.88
N ASN A 294 -17.22 -10.66 26.63
CA ASN A 294 -15.92 -10.69 25.99
C ASN A 294 -15.84 -9.52 25.00
N THR A 295 -14.81 -8.67 25.16
CA THR A 295 -14.55 -7.56 24.27
C THR A 295 -13.14 -7.72 23.71
N THR A 296 -13.04 -7.76 22.40
CA THR A 296 -11.79 -7.80 21.66
C THR A 296 -11.65 -6.51 20.86
N GLN A 297 -10.54 -5.81 21.03
CA GLN A 297 -10.23 -4.62 20.25
C GLN A 297 -8.87 -4.82 19.58
N ASN A 298 -8.87 -4.79 18.27
CA ASN A 298 -7.66 -4.86 17.47
C ASN A 298 -7.51 -3.55 16.71
N ARG A 299 -6.38 -2.86 16.89
CA ARG A 299 -6.08 -1.61 16.19
C ARG A 299 -4.72 -1.71 15.55
N ILE A 300 -4.62 -1.26 14.29
CA ILE A 300 -3.36 -1.23 13.56
C ILE A 300 -3.08 0.21 13.16
N GLN A 301 -1.88 0.67 13.52
CA GLN A 301 -1.39 2.02 13.25
C GLN A 301 -0.03 1.95 12.58
N ILE A 302 0.27 2.94 11.73
CA ILE A 302 1.55 3.08 11.05
C ILE A 302 2.10 4.48 11.26
N LYS A 303 3.41 4.58 11.40
CA LYS A 303 4.14 5.85 11.45
C LYS A 303 5.32 5.80 10.51
N VAL A 304 5.59 6.91 9.81
CA VAL A 304 6.75 7.06 8.94
C VAL A 304 7.57 8.25 9.39
N GLU A 305 8.84 8.03 9.61
CA GLU A 305 9.81 9.04 10.01
C GLU A 305 10.96 9.10 9.01
N GLU A 306 11.43 10.30 8.69
CA GLU A 306 12.60 10.48 7.85
C GLU A 306 13.87 10.31 8.68
N ILE A 307 14.79 9.46 8.21
CA ILE A 307 16.10 9.25 8.85
C ILE A 307 17.15 10.04 8.07
N ARG A 308 17.86 10.90 8.76
CA ARG A 308 18.97 11.68 8.21
C ARG A 308 20.28 10.91 8.22
#